data_0f0fd8ef26ec6e8409724cf7e8549736
#
_entry.id   0f0fd8ef26ec6e8409724cf7e8549736
#
_cell.length_a   1.000
_cell.length_b   1.000
_cell.length_c   1.000
_cell.angle_alpha   90.00
_cell.angle_beta   90.00
_cell.angle_gamma   90.00
#
_symmetry.space_group_name_H-M   'P 1'
#
loop_
_entity.id
_entity.type
_entity.pdbx_description
1 polymer ?
#
loop_
_entity_poly.entity_id
_entity_poly.type
_entity_poly.pdbx_seq_one_letter_code
_entity_poly.pdbx_strand_id
1 'polypeptide(L)'
;MNNSFDVLTIHFKDLLNEEAMEQFRRNILKNFSLSNIIGNLTILNPDKLLRHVADAIDRLQKEMNRMFSYNMCFGLYVHVCCLIERLVTREGAEDYVKSYAECSREMQEFILCIKAAFEKVEKYYSVSIPIEEIEYISIYIRNMQ
;
A
#
# COMPACT_ATOMS: atom_id res chain seq x y z
N MET A 1 15.63 16.52 -9.03
CA MET A 1 14.99 15.57 -8.13
C MET A 1 14.19 14.51 -8.86
N ASN A 2 13.32 14.91 -9.78
CA ASN A 2 12.53 13.96 -10.56
C ASN A 2 13.40 13.05 -11.43
N ASN A 3 14.56 13.55 -11.88
CA ASN A 3 15.46 12.77 -12.71
C ASN A 3 15.97 11.49 -12.03
N SER A 4 16.29 11.55 -10.74
CA SER A 4 16.73 10.35 -10.02
C SER A 4 15.63 9.31 -9.96
N PHE A 5 14.39 9.76 -9.77
CA PHE A 5 13.24 8.86 -9.73
C PHE A 5 13.02 8.19 -11.08
N ASP A 6 13.10 8.99 -12.15
CA ASP A 6 12.92 8.48 -13.51
C ASP A 6 13.99 7.46 -13.88
N VAL A 7 15.25 7.73 -13.53
CA VAL A 7 16.36 6.82 -13.78
C VAL A 7 16.14 5.50 -13.04
N LEU A 8 15.72 5.55 -11.77
CA LEU A 8 15.44 4.34 -11.00
C LEU A 8 14.30 3.54 -11.61
N THR A 9 13.27 4.23 -12.10
CA THR A 9 12.12 3.57 -12.73
C THR A 9 12.52 2.84 -14.00
N ILE A 10 13.32 3.49 -14.84
CA ILE A 10 13.79 2.88 -16.10
C ILE A 10 14.64 1.66 -15.79
N HIS A 11 15.56 1.80 -14.85
CA HIS A 11 16.44 0.71 -14.43
C HIS A 11 15.63 -0.47 -13.87
N PHE A 12 14.63 -0.17 -13.07
CA PHE A 12 13.73 -1.16 -12.51
C PHE A 12 12.98 -1.93 -13.59
N LYS A 13 12.45 -1.23 -14.59
CA LYS A 13 11.74 -1.86 -15.71
C LYS A 13 12.61 -2.85 -16.46
N ASP A 14 13.88 -2.53 -16.62
CA ASP A 14 14.81 -3.38 -17.34
C ASP A 14 15.12 -4.67 -16.60
N LEU A 15 15.16 -4.62 -15.29
CA LEU A 15 15.54 -5.77 -14.47
C LEU A 15 14.35 -6.68 -14.13
N LEU A 16 13.21 -6.13 -13.76
CA LEU A 16 11.92 -6.81 -13.51
C LEU A 16 12.04 -8.12 -12.69
N ASN A 17 12.79 -8.11 -11.59
CA ASN A 17 12.93 -9.26 -10.72
C ASN A 17 12.82 -8.85 -9.25
N GLU A 18 12.82 -9.86 -8.35
CA GLU A 18 12.66 -9.60 -6.91
C GLU A 18 13.79 -8.74 -6.34
N GLU A 19 15.01 -8.96 -6.81
CA GLU A 19 16.15 -8.18 -6.37
C GLU A 19 16.00 -6.72 -6.78
N ALA A 20 15.55 -6.47 -8.02
CA ALA A 20 15.30 -5.13 -8.51
C ALA A 20 14.16 -4.46 -7.72
N MET A 21 13.11 -5.21 -7.39
CA MET A 21 12.02 -4.71 -6.56
C MET A 21 12.52 -4.28 -5.19
N GLU A 22 13.36 -5.10 -4.58
CA GLU A 22 13.91 -4.80 -3.27
C GLU A 22 14.79 -3.55 -3.33
N GLN A 23 15.61 -3.44 -4.35
CA GLN A 23 16.46 -2.28 -4.56
C GLN A 23 15.63 -1.02 -4.77
N PHE A 24 14.55 -1.14 -5.53
CA PHE A 24 13.62 -0.03 -5.78
C PHE A 24 12.98 0.45 -4.48
N ARG A 25 12.52 -0.48 -3.64
CA ARG A 25 11.94 -0.13 -2.33
C ARG A 25 12.94 0.59 -1.45
N ARG A 26 14.17 0.09 -1.39
CA ARG A 26 15.25 0.72 -0.60
C ARG A 26 15.54 2.14 -1.10
N ASN A 27 15.53 2.33 -2.41
CA ASN A 27 15.78 3.64 -3.00
C ASN A 27 14.66 4.61 -2.68
N ILE A 28 13.41 4.18 -2.69
CA ILE A 28 12.29 5.02 -2.26
C ILE A 28 12.50 5.48 -0.81
N LEU A 29 12.80 4.53 0.07
CA LEU A 29 13.01 4.84 1.49
C LEU A 29 14.17 5.81 1.70
N LYS A 30 15.24 5.62 0.95
CA LYS A 30 16.50 6.32 1.16
C LYS A 30 16.57 7.66 0.44
N ASN A 31 16.21 7.69 -0.84
CA ASN A 31 16.48 8.84 -1.70
C ASN A 31 15.36 9.87 -1.73
N PHE A 32 14.14 9.48 -1.47
CA PHE A 32 13.00 10.38 -1.54
C PHE A 32 12.44 10.73 -0.17
N SER A 33 13.16 10.35 0.87
CA SER A 33 12.79 10.68 2.25
C SER A 33 11.33 10.33 2.56
N LEU A 34 10.87 9.21 1.99
CA LEU A 34 9.48 8.80 2.19
C LEU A 34 9.20 8.56 3.68
N SER A 35 10.17 7.99 4.41
CA SER A 35 10.04 7.81 5.84
C SER A 35 9.87 9.15 6.57
N ASN A 36 10.50 10.22 6.09
CA ASN A 36 10.31 11.55 6.65
C ASN A 36 8.92 12.10 6.39
N ILE A 37 8.40 11.87 5.17
CA ILE A 37 7.04 12.27 4.84
C ILE A 37 6.06 11.55 5.75
N ILE A 38 6.20 10.24 5.86
CA ILE A 38 5.35 9.41 6.71
C ILE A 38 5.50 9.83 8.18
N GLY A 39 6.73 10.10 8.62
CA GLY A 39 7.00 10.53 10.00
C GLY A 39 6.32 11.84 10.38
N ASN A 40 6.05 12.71 9.40
CA ASN A 40 5.31 13.95 9.66
C ASN A 40 3.80 13.72 9.70
N LEU A 41 3.33 12.58 9.19
CA LEU A 41 1.92 12.26 9.11
C LEU A 41 1.47 11.27 10.18
N THR A 42 2.40 10.58 10.82
CA THR A 42 2.05 9.48 11.73
C THR A 42 2.88 9.52 13.00
N ILE A 43 2.26 9.06 14.09
CA ILE A 43 2.95 8.83 15.37
C ILE A 43 3.60 7.45 15.44
N LEU A 44 3.34 6.59 14.47
CA LEU A 44 3.93 5.26 14.42
C LEU A 44 5.36 5.34 13.92
N ASN A 45 6.16 4.29 14.18
CA ASN A 45 7.52 4.22 13.66
C ASN A 45 7.45 4.18 12.13
N PRO A 46 7.93 5.23 11.44
CA PRO A 46 7.73 5.33 9.99
C PRO A 46 8.48 4.27 9.18
N ASP A 47 9.70 3.92 9.59
CA ASP A 47 10.49 2.92 8.86
C ASP A 47 9.84 1.54 8.94
N LYS A 48 9.37 1.18 10.11
CA LYS A 48 8.72 -0.10 10.35
C LYS A 48 7.38 -0.18 9.64
N LEU A 49 6.59 0.89 9.76
CA LEU A 49 5.29 0.97 9.09
C LEU A 49 5.46 0.84 7.59
N LEU A 50 6.40 1.58 7.01
CA LEU A 50 6.61 1.55 5.57
C LEU A 50 7.07 0.16 5.08
N ARG A 51 7.90 -0.53 5.85
CA ARG A 51 8.30 -1.89 5.51
C ARG A 51 7.14 -2.86 5.50
N HIS A 52 6.29 -2.78 6.53
CA HIS A 52 5.09 -3.63 6.59
C HIS A 52 4.15 -3.34 5.41
N VAL A 53 3.95 -2.08 5.10
CA VAL A 53 3.08 -1.68 4.00
C VAL A 53 3.68 -2.10 2.65
N ALA A 54 4.99 -1.90 2.47
CA ALA A 54 5.67 -2.31 1.24
C ALA A 54 5.54 -3.82 1.00
N ASP A 55 5.71 -4.62 2.03
CA ASP A 55 5.52 -6.07 1.94
C ASP A 55 4.09 -6.42 1.57
N ALA A 56 3.12 -5.74 2.16
CA ALA A 56 1.71 -5.99 1.88
C ALA A 56 1.37 -5.63 0.43
N ILE A 57 1.87 -4.51 -0.07
CA ILE A 57 1.64 -4.11 -1.45
C ILE A 57 2.29 -5.09 -2.43
N ASP A 58 3.47 -5.58 -2.08
CA ASP A 58 4.15 -6.60 -2.87
C ASP A 58 3.31 -7.88 -2.95
N ARG A 59 2.76 -8.31 -1.82
CA ARG A 59 1.86 -9.46 -1.78
C ARG A 59 0.59 -9.23 -2.56
N LEU A 60 0.04 -8.02 -2.50
CA LEU A 60 -1.15 -7.68 -3.26
C LEU A 60 -0.92 -7.83 -4.75
N GLN A 61 0.23 -7.39 -5.25
CA GLN A 61 0.60 -7.58 -6.66
C GLN A 61 0.62 -9.05 -7.03
N LYS A 62 1.15 -9.91 -6.17
CA LYS A 62 1.19 -11.36 -6.39
C LYS A 62 -0.23 -11.95 -6.37
N GLU A 63 -1.04 -11.54 -5.40
CA GLU A 63 -2.42 -12.03 -5.30
C GLU A 63 -3.25 -11.65 -6.52
N MET A 64 -3.03 -10.46 -7.07
CA MET A 64 -3.72 -9.97 -8.26
C MET A 64 -3.08 -10.45 -9.56
N ASN A 65 -1.92 -11.08 -9.49
CA ASN A 65 -1.13 -11.50 -10.62
C ASN A 65 -0.87 -10.34 -11.59
N ARG A 66 -0.47 -9.18 -11.05
CA ARG A 66 -0.13 -8.03 -11.87
C ARG A 66 0.91 -7.17 -11.17
N MET A 67 1.63 -6.40 -11.97
CA MET A 67 2.66 -5.50 -11.47
C MET A 67 2.16 -4.06 -11.54
N PHE A 68 2.28 -3.34 -10.43
CA PHE A 68 1.91 -1.94 -10.36
C PHE A 68 3.05 -1.06 -10.85
N SER A 69 2.72 0.07 -11.44
CA SER A 69 3.72 1.09 -11.76
C SER A 69 4.32 1.64 -10.45
N TYR A 70 5.51 2.25 -10.56
CA TYR A 70 6.12 2.83 -9.37
C TYR A 70 5.30 4.00 -8.83
N ASN A 71 4.62 4.76 -9.69
CA ASN A 71 3.73 5.84 -9.24
C ASN A 71 2.57 5.30 -8.43
N MET A 72 1.99 4.19 -8.88
CA MET A 72 0.92 3.54 -8.14
C MET A 72 1.43 3.01 -6.79
N CYS A 73 2.58 2.36 -6.78
CA CYS A 73 3.17 1.87 -5.53
C CYS A 73 3.44 3.01 -4.56
N PHE A 74 4.01 4.10 -5.04
CA PHE A 74 4.30 5.25 -4.19
C PHE A 74 3.02 5.81 -3.57
N GLY A 75 2.00 6.02 -4.39
CA GLY A 75 0.72 6.54 -3.90
C GLY A 75 0.06 5.59 -2.90
N LEU A 76 0.13 4.29 -3.16
CA LEU A 76 -0.41 3.29 -2.24
C LEU A 76 0.37 3.27 -0.92
N TYR A 77 1.70 3.38 -0.96
CA TYR A 77 2.50 3.43 0.27
C TYR A 77 2.04 4.58 1.16
N VAL A 78 1.92 5.78 0.58
CA VAL A 78 1.52 6.96 1.36
C VAL A 78 0.10 6.80 1.88
N HIS A 79 -0.83 6.42 1.01
CA HIS A 79 -2.23 6.28 1.38
C HIS A 79 -2.44 5.25 2.48
N VAL A 80 -1.84 4.07 2.30
CA VAL A 80 -2.03 2.97 3.26
C VAL A 80 -1.35 3.28 4.60
N CYS A 81 -0.18 3.91 4.59
CA CYS A 81 0.46 4.31 5.84
C CYS A 81 -0.44 5.27 6.63
N CYS A 82 -1.02 6.26 5.96
CA CYS A 82 -1.96 7.19 6.59
C CYS A 82 -3.21 6.47 7.08
N LEU A 83 -3.71 5.51 6.31
CA LEU A 83 -4.87 4.71 6.69
C LEU A 83 -4.59 3.92 7.97
N ILE A 84 -3.44 3.24 8.06
CA ILE A 84 -3.10 2.45 9.24
C ILE A 84 -3.05 3.35 10.47
N GLU A 85 -2.46 4.54 10.34
CA GLU A 85 -2.45 5.46 11.47
C GLU A 85 -3.87 5.82 11.93
N ARG A 86 -4.75 6.15 10.99
CA ARG A 86 -6.13 6.48 11.33
C ARG A 86 -6.83 5.31 12.02
N LEU A 87 -6.59 4.09 11.54
CA LEU A 87 -7.18 2.90 12.14
C LEU A 87 -6.65 2.66 13.54
N VAL A 88 -5.35 2.86 13.76
CA VAL A 88 -4.74 2.70 15.08
C VAL A 88 -5.30 3.72 16.07
N THR A 89 -5.48 4.96 15.64
CA THR A 89 -6.05 6.01 16.48
C THR A 89 -7.57 5.97 16.53
N ARG A 90 -8.18 5.10 15.71
CA ARG A 90 -9.65 4.90 15.64
C ARG A 90 -10.41 6.15 15.20
N GLU A 91 -9.78 7.00 14.43
CA GLU A 91 -10.45 8.16 13.85
C GLU A 91 -11.44 7.72 12.78
N GLY A 92 -12.69 8.19 12.86
CA GLY A 92 -13.71 7.91 11.88
C GLY A 92 -14.21 6.49 11.82
N ALA A 93 -13.99 5.70 12.88
CA ALA A 93 -14.38 4.29 12.90
C ALA A 93 -15.90 4.10 12.71
N GLU A 94 -16.69 5.04 13.16
CA GLU A 94 -18.15 5.00 13.04
C GLU A 94 -18.65 5.18 11.61
N ASP A 95 -17.81 5.65 10.70
CA ASP A 95 -18.19 5.84 9.31
C ASP A 95 -18.10 4.56 8.48
N TYR A 96 -17.59 3.49 9.05
CA TYR A 96 -17.35 2.24 8.34
C TYR A 96 -18.46 1.24 8.65
N VAL A 97 -19.47 1.18 7.78
CA VAL A 97 -20.69 0.41 8.02
C VAL A 97 -20.96 -0.68 6.97
N LYS A 98 -20.23 -0.69 5.86
CA LYS A 98 -20.45 -1.67 4.80
C LYS A 98 -20.05 -3.08 5.22
N SER A 99 -20.81 -4.07 4.72
CA SER A 99 -20.52 -5.47 4.95
C SER A 99 -20.08 -6.15 3.65
N TYR A 100 -19.33 -7.22 3.80
CA TYR A 100 -18.86 -8.05 2.66
C TYR A 100 -20.04 -8.54 1.81
N ALA A 101 -21.14 -8.95 2.46
CA ALA A 101 -22.29 -9.49 1.76
C ALA A 101 -22.98 -8.49 0.82
N GLU A 102 -22.82 -7.20 1.09
CA GLU A 102 -23.43 -6.14 0.26
C GLU A 102 -22.62 -5.81 -0.99
N CYS A 103 -21.40 -6.33 -1.09
CA CYS A 103 -20.50 -6.01 -2.18
C CYS A 103 -20.78 -6.86 -3.41
N SER A 104 -20.41 -6.33 -4.60
CA SER A 104 -20.43 -7.09 -5.83
C SER A 104 -19.45 -8.27 -5.75
N ARG A 105 -19.63 -9.24 -6.61
CA ARG A 105 -18.73 -10.40 -6.68
C ARG A 105 -17.27 -9.97 -6.94
N GLU A 106 -17.09 -9.05 -7.88
CA GLU A 106 -15.74 -8.52 -8.18
C GLU A 106 -15.12 -7.86 -6.95
N MET A 107 -15.90 -7.06 -6.24
CA MET A 107 -15.41 -6.40 -5.03
C MET A 107 -15.12 -7.43 -3.94
N GLN A 108 -15.94 -8.45 -3.79
CA GLN A 108 -15.68 -9.51 -2.82
C GLN A 108 -14.36 -10.21 -3.10
N GLU A 109 -14.07 -10.48 -4.37
CA GLU A 109 -12.80 -11.09 -4.77
C GLU A 109 -11.62 -10.18 -4.43
N PHE A 110 -11.77 -8.88 -4.70
CA PHE A 110 -10.73 -7.91 -4.37
C PHE A 110 -10.52 -7.79 -2.86
N ILE A 111 -11.60 -7.81 -2.09
CA ILE A 111 -11.51 -7.80 -0.62
C ILE A 111 -10.69 -8.99 -0.13
N LEU A 112 -10.90 -10.17 -0.70
CA LEU A 112 -10.14 -11.36 -0.32
C LEU A 112 -8.65 -11.18 -0.64
N CYS A 113 -8.33 -10.58 -1.79
CA CYS A 113 -6.94 -10.29 -2.14
C CYS A 113 -6.30 -9.33 -1.13
N ILE A 114 -7.01 -8.26 -0.78
CA ILE A 114 -6.51 -7.29 0.21
C ILE A 114 -6.32 -7.96 1.57
N LYS A 115 -7.30 -8.74 2.03
CA LYS A 115 -7.22 -9.40 3.33
C LYS A 115 -6.06 -10.39 3.39
N ALA A 116 -5.82 -11.12 2.30
CA ALA A 116 -4.67 -12.02 2.23
C ALA A 116 -3.35 -11.26 2.24
N ALA A 117 -3.25 -10.19 1.46
CA ALA A 117 -2.02 -9.41 1.33
C ALA A 117 -1.68 -8.65 2.61
N PHE A 118 -2.69 -8.12 3.31
CA PHE A 118 -2.51 -7.26 4.47
C PHE A 118 -2.70 -7.99 5.81
N GLU A 119 -2.77 -9.31 5.79
CA GLU A 119 -2.98 -10.09 7.02
C GLU A 119 -1.96 -9.76 8.11
N LYS A 120 -0.68 -9.68 7.76
CA LYS A 120 0.37 -9.38 8.73
C LYS A 120 0.28 -7.96 9.26
N VAL A 121 -0.08 -7.01 8.39
CA VAL A 121 -0.28 -5.62 8.79
C VAL A 121 -1.44 -5.51 9.78
N GLU A 122 -2.56 -6.12 9.44
CA GLU A 122 -3.73 -6.10 10.31
C GLU A 122 -3.42 -6.71 11.68
N LYS A 123 -2.70 -7.81 11.70
CA LYS A 123 -2.31 -8.47 12.96
C LYS A 123 -1.33 -7.62 13.75
N TYR A 124 -0.31 -7.11 13.11
CA TYR A 124 0.74 -6.37 13.80
C TYR A 124 0.20 -5.11 14.47
N TYR A 125 -0.66 -4.38 13.77
CA TYR A 125 -1.23 -3.14 14.28
C TYR A 125 -2.57 -3.31 14.98
N SER A 126 -3.08 -4.54 15.04
CA SER A 126 -4.38 -4.85 15.66
C SER A 126 -5.51 -4.02 15.06
N VAL A 127 -5.54 -3.95 13.75
CA VAL A 127 -6.56 -3.19 13.00
C VAL A 127 -7.21 -4.09 11.98
N SER A 128 -8.37 -3.65 11.46
CA SER A 128 -9.04 -4.28 10.34
C SER A 128 -9.33 -3.20 9.29
N ILE A 129 -8.89 -3.44 8.07
CA ILE A 129 -9.09 -2.48 6.99
C ILE A 129 -10.56 -2.52 6.58
N PRO A 130 -11.28 -1.39 6.69
CA PRO A 130 -12.70 -1.35 6.36
C PRO A 130 -12.95 -1.55 4.86
N ILE A 131 -14.12 -2.07 4.54
CA ILE A 131 -14.52 -2.30 3.14
C ILE A 131 -14.52 -1.01 2.34
N GLU A 132 -14.98 0.08 2.92
CA GLU A 132 -14.98 1.39 2.26
C GLU A 132 -13.58 1.81 1.81
N GLU A 133 -12.58 1.54 2.63
CA GLU A 133 -11.19 1.84 2.29
C GLU A 133 -10.66 0.89 1.22
N ILE A 134 -11.07 -0.36 1.27
CA ILE A 134 -10.72 -1.33 0.22
C ILE A 134 -11.33 -0.92 -1.12
N GLU A 135 -12.56 -0.44 -1.11
CA GLU A 135 -13.21 0.10 -2.31
C GLU A 135 -12.42 1.27 -2.88
N TYR A 136 -11.96 2.17 -2.03
CA TYR A 136 -11.13 3.29 -2.45
C TYR A 136 -9.84 2.83 -3.12
N ILE A 137 -9.17 1.85 -2.51
CA ILE A 137 -7.94 1.29 -3.07
C ILE A 137 -8.22 0.66 -4.44
N SER A 138 -9.34 -0.04 -4.58
CA SER A 138 -9.74 -0.64 -5.86
C SER A 138 -9.90 0.40 -6.95
N ILE A 139 -10.56 1.51 -6.63
CA ILE A 139 -10.77 2.62 -7.57
C ILE A 139 -9.42 3.24 -7.94
N TYR A 140 -8.56 3.46 -6.97
CA TYR A 140 -7.24 4.02 -7.19
C TYR A 140 -6.42 3.16 -8.16
N ILE A 141 -6.41 1.84 -7.93
CA ILE A 141 -5.67 0.91 -8.79
C ILE A 141 -6.19 0.94 -10.22
N ARG A 142 -7.52 0.98 -10.40
CA ARG A 142 -8.11 1.02 -11.73
C ARG A 142 -7.78 2.32 -12.48
N ASN A 143 -7.76 3.44 -11.77
CA ASN A 143 -7.58 4.74 -12.41
C ASN A 143 -6.12 5.08 -12.69
N MET A 144 -5.18 4.41 -12.04
CA MET A 144 -3.75 4.70 -12.17
C MET A 144 -3.00 3.73 -13.09
N GLN A 145 -3.73 2.99 -13.88
CA GLN A 145 -3.10 2.03 -14.82
C GLN A 145 -2.35 2.72 -15.94
#